data_9762a871108451fc35f5fa5d60bc96eb
#
_entry.id   9762a871108451fc35f5fa5d60bc96eb
#
_cell.length_a   1.000
_cell.length_b   1.000
_cell.length_c   1.000
_cell.angle_alpha   90.00
_cell.angle_beta   90.00
_cell.angle_gamma   90.00
#
_symmetry.space_group_name_H-M   'P 1'
#
loop_
_entity.id
_entity.type
_entity.pdbx_description
1 polymer ?
#
loop_
_entity_poly.entity_id
_entity_poly.type
_entity_poly.pdbx_seq_one_letter_code
_entity_poly.pdbx_strand_id
1 'polypeptide(L)'
;MTNRASLPVLPQAPVDLIAVAVGGCEVLLAWTECGAGGLGFRIERADGIGSAGLFSEIGGVGPHVTAFCDGSVKPRTIYSYRVHAWNASGDSSPSNVVEVTTPRAGTEPPADKD
;
A
#
# COMPACT_ATOMS: atom_id res chain seq x y z
N MET A 1 -9.18 -38.97 11.19
CA MET A 1 -9.05 -38.34 11.15
C MET A 1 -9.26 -37.47 11.05
N THR A 2 -9.10 -37.06 11.21
CA THR A 2 -9.18 -36.31 11.11
C THR A 2 -8.88 -35.42 10.63
N ASN A 3 -8.89 -35.04 10.21
CA ASN A 3 -8.48 -34.17 9.86
C ASN A 3 -8.59 -33.17 10.36
N ARG A 4 -7.99 -32.84 10.69
CA ARG A 4 -8.12 -31.85 11.08
C ARG A 4 -8.25 -31.07 10.23
N ALA A 5 -9.25 -30.89 9.96
CA ALA A 5 -9.37 -29.94 9.00
C ALA A 5 -8.64 -28.79 9.46
N SER A 6 -7.91 -28.18 8.62
CA SER A 6 -7.21 -27.09 9.07
C SER A 6 -8.14 -25.94 9.30
N LEU A 7 -7.92 -25.23 10.32
CA LEU A 7 -8.63 -23.99 10.55
C LEU A 7 -8.19 -22.99 9.51
N PRO A 8 -9.07 -22.09 9.11
CA PRO A 8 -8.67 -21.04 8.20
C PRO A 8 -7.55 -20.22 8.81
N VAL A 9 -6.56 -19.93 8.01
CA VAL A 9 -5.42 -19.15 8.47
C VAL A 9 -5.28 -17.94 7.56
N LEU A 10 -5.29 -16.78 8.16
CA LEU A 10 -5.08 -15.54 7.40
C LEU A 10 -3.61 -15.46 7.00
N PRO A 11 -3.32 -14.76 5.91
CA PRO A 11 -1.92 -14.58 5.54
C PRO A 11 -1.22 -13.66 6.52
N GLN A 12 0.10 -13.65 6.48
CA GLN A 12 0.87 -12.75 7.31
C GLN A 12 0.85 -11.36 6.71
N ALA A 13 0.88 -10.35 7.57
CA ALA A 13 0.88 -8.97 7.12
C ALA A 13 2.16 -8.65 6.37
N PRO A 14 2.09 -7.87 5.31
CA PRO A 14 3.31 -7.38 4.68
C PRO A 14 4.05 -6.44 5.62
N VAL A 15 5.34 -6.27 5.39
CA VAL A 15 6.17 -5.40 6.23
C VAL A 15 6.97 -4.45 5.35
N ASP A 16 7.55 -3.46 5.99
CA ASP A 16 8.49 -2.54 5.35
C ASP A 16 7.90 -1.84 4.14
N LEU A 17 6.66 -1.43 4.24
CA LEU A 17 6.06 -0.62 3.19
C LEU A 17 6.76 0.73 3.13
N ILE A 18 7.13 1.13 1.93
CA ILE A 18 7.68 2.45 1.67
C ILE A 18 6.87 3.10 0.55
N ALA A 19 6.86 4.41 0.52
CA ALA A 19 6.17 5.18 -0.51
C ALA A 19 7.07 6.32 -0.96
N VAL A 20 7.12 6.51 -2.27
CA VAL A 20 7.93 7.57 -2.86
C VAL A 20 7.08 8.32 -3.86
N ALA A 21 6.94 9.62 -3.69
CA ALA A 21 6.24 10.43 -4.67
C ALA A 21 7.15 10.68 -5.88
N VAL A 22 6.61 10.41 -7.05
CA VAL A 22 7.35 10.60 -8.28
C VAL A 22 6.61 11.66 -9.07
N GLY A 23 7.00 12.90 -8.91
CA GLY A 23 6.22 14.00 -9.47
C GLY A 23 4.93 14.22 -8.69
N GLY A 24 4.10 15.10 -9.17
CA GLY A 24 2.88 15.47 -8.46
C GLY A 24 1.70 14.52 -8.66
N CYS A 25 1.85 13.54 -9.53
CA CYS A 25 0.72 12.71 -9.93
C CYS A 25 0.92 11.22 -9.73
N GLU A 26 2.02 10.81 -9.13
CA GLU A 26 2.28 9.39 -8.91
C GLU A 26 2.97 9.13 -7.61
N VAL A 27 2.60 8.04 -6.96
CA VAL A 27 3.30 7.55 -5.77
C VAL A 27 3.62 6.08 -6.01
N LEU A 28 4.88 5.72 -5.84
CA LEU A 28 5.30 4.34 -5.96
C LEU A 28 5.36 3.72 -4.59
N LEU A 29 4.80 2.55 -4.46
CA LEU A 29 4.77 1.78 -3.21
C LEU A 29 5.54 0.49 -3.40
N ALA A 30 6.24 0.06 -2.37
CA ALA A 30 6.88 -1.24 -2.36
C ALA A 30 6.86 -1.78 -0.94
N TRP A 31 6.80 -3.08 -0.82
CA TRP A 31 6.74 -3.73 0.50
C TRP A 31 7.40 -5.09 0.43
N THR A 32 7.53 -5.74 1.57
CA THR A 32 8.09 -7.08 1.65
C THR A 32 6.98 -8.06 2.01
N GLU A 33 6.90 -9.12 1.24
CA GLU A 33 5.95 -10.18 1.50
C GLU A 33 6.49 -11.06 2.63
N CYS A 34 5.61 -11.44 3.56
CA CYS A 34 5.97 -12.35 4.63
C CYS A 34 5.16 -13.62 4.50
N GLY A 35 5.80 -14.73 4.71
CA GLY A 35 5.09 -16.01 4.69
C GLY A 35 4.72 -16.44 3.29
N ALA A 36 3.85 -17.41 3.21
CA ALA A 36 3.43 -17.99 1.95
C ALA A 36 1.92 -18.12 1.97
N GLY A 37 1.35 -18.45 0.84
CA GLY A 37 -0.07 -18.75 0.78
C GLY A 37 -0.98 -17.57 0.51
N GLY A 38 -0.43 -16.39 0.33
CA GLY A 38 -1.24 -15.27 -0.06
C GLY A 38 -1.66 -15.35 -1.51
N LEU A 39 -2.84 -14.85 -1.82
CA LEU A 39 -3.34 -14.82 -3.18
C LEU A 39 -3.16 -13.43 -3.80
N GLY A 40 -2.74 -12.47 -3.03
CA GLY A 40 -2.50 -11.14 -3.53
C GLY A 40 -2.43 -10.13 -2.40
N PHE A 41 -2.38 -8.87 -2.77
CA PHE A 41 -2.33 -7.77 -1.81
C PHE A 41 -3.37 -6.74 -2.19
N ARG A 42 -3.91 -6.07 -1.17
CA ARG A 42 -4.84 -4.97 -1.35
C ARG A 42 -4.18 -3.71 -0.84
N ILE A 43 -4.24 -2.66 -1.63
CA ILE A 43 -3.60 -1.40 -1.28
C ILE A 43 -4.69 -0.43 -0.83
N GLU A 44 -4.49 0.18 0.32
CA GLU A 44 -5.42 1.15 0.86
C GLU A 44 -4.76 2.50 1.04
N ARG A 45 -5.52 3.53 0.82
CA ARG A 45 -5.06 4.91 0.95
C ARG A 45 -6.06 5.71 1.77
N ALA A 46 -5.53 6.61 2.57
CA ALA A 46 -6.32 7.65 3.23
C ALA A 46 -5.76 8.99 2.82
N ASP A 47 -6.63 9.96 2.64
CA ASP A 47 -6.17 11.30 2.36
C ASP A 47 -5.85 11.94 3.70
N GLY A 48 -4.69 12.54 3.78
CA GLY A 48 -4.25 13.21 5.01
C GLY A 48 -3.33 12.35 5.84
N ILE A 49 -3.13 12.76 7.07
CA ILE A 49 -2.17 12.15 7.94
C ILE A 49 -2.76 10.95 8.61
N GLY A 50 -2.12 9.86 8.33
CA GLY A 50 -2.16 8.66 9.06
C GLY A 50 -3.46 8.17 9.56
N SER A 51 -3.46 7.87 10.80
CA SER A 51 -4.52 7.11 11.38
C SER A 51 -5.80 7.87 11.56
N ALA A 52 -5.81 9.16 11.36
CA ALA A 52 -7.05 9.90 11.50
C ALA A 52 -7.93 9.74 10.27
N GLY A 53 -7.37 9.32 9.16
CA GLY A 53 -8.15 9.20 7.95
C GLY A 53 -8.83 7.88 7.82
N LEU A 54 -9.77 7.83 6.91
CA LEU A 54 -10.43 6.59 6.59
C LEU A 54 -9.72 5.98 5.39
N PHE A 55 -9.19 4.79 5.59
CA PHE A 55 -8.55 4.08 4.50
C PHE A 55 -9.60 3.44 3.61
N SER A 56 -9.38 3.52 2.31
CA SER A 56 -10.19 2.78 1.35
C SER A 56 -9.30 2.11 0.33
N GLU A 57 -9.77 1.03 -0.21
CA GLU A 57 -8.99 0.27 -1.17
C GLU A 57 -8.89 1.03 -2.48
N ILE A 58 -7.68 1.18 -3.00
CA ILE A 58 -7.46 1.85 -4.26
C ILE A 58 -6.97 0.89 -5.35
N GLY A 59 -6.63 -0.32 -4.99
CA GLY A 59 -6.19 -1.30 -5.97
C GLY A 59 -5.69 -2.56 -5.33
N GLY A 60 -5.26 -3.48 -6.16
CA GLY A 60 -4.74 -4.75 -5.71
C GLY A 60 -3.75 -5.30 -6.70
N VAL A 61 -2.94 -6.24 -6.25
CA VAL A 61 -1.98 -6.92 -7.11
C VAL A 61 -2.05 -8.42 -6.80
N GLY A 62 -1.53 -9.21 -7.71
CA GLY A 62 -1.55 -10.65 -7.56
C GLY A 62 -0.51 -11.19 -6.60
N PRO A 63 -0.43 -12.52 -6.50
CA PRO A 63 0.50 -13.13 -5.57
C PRO A 63 1.93 -12.79 -5.92
N HIS A 64 2.73 -12.56 -4.88
CA HIS A 64 4.16 -12.28 -5.00
C HIS A 64 4.50 -10.94 -5.66
N VAL A 65 3.52 -10.14 -6.02
CA VAL A 65 3.77 -8.81 -6.53
C VAL A 65 3.83 -7.86 -5.34
N THR A 66 4.95 -7.16 -5.19
CA THR A 66 5.20 -6.36 -3.99
C THR A 66 5.44 -4.89 -4.31
N ALA A 67 4.82 -4.41 -5.35
CA ALA A 67 4.91 -3.00 -5.72
C ALA A 67 3.61 -2.55 -6.39
N PHE A 68 3.33 -1.28 -6.28
CA PHE A 68 2.11 -0.71 -6.86
C PHE A 68 2.36 0.77 -7.14
N CYS A 69 1.82 1.25 -8.25
CA CYS A 69 1.92 2.66 -8.59
C CYS A 69 0.55 3.29 -8.49
N ASP A 70 0.42 4.28 -7.62
CA ASP A 70 -0.83 5.01 -7.47
C ASP A 70 -0.76 6.26 -8.33
N GLY A 71 -1.44 6.23 -9.46
CA GLY A 71 -1.47 7.35 -10.39
C GLY A 71 -2.67 8.27 -10.21
N SER A 72 -3.40 8.11 -9.11
CA SER A 72 -4.62 8.88 -8.90
C SER A 72 -4.45 9.98 -7.86
N VAL A 73 -3.21 10.29 -7.48
CA VAL A 73 -2.95 11.30 -6.46
C VAL A 73 -2.95 12.70 -7.08
N LYS A 74 -3.17 13.68 -6.23
CA LYS A 74 -3.12 15.08 -6.63
C LYS A 74 -1.83 15.70 -6.13
N PRO A 75 -1.36 16.77 -6.76
CA PRO A 75 -0.17 17.46 -6.28
C PRO A 75 -0.40 18.11 -4.93
N ARG A 76 0.68 18.32 -4.21
CA ARG A 76 0.70 19.08 -2.96
C ARG A 76 -0.27 18.54 -1.92
N THR A 77 -0.35 17.25 -1.84
CA THR A 77 -1.32 16.58 -0.98
C THR A 77 -0.63 15.51 -0.16
N ILE A 78 -1.07 15.33 1.08
CA ILE A 78 -0.56 14.30 1.95
C ILE A 78 -1.46 13.08 1.84
N TYR A 79 -0.85 11.93 1.66
CA TYR A 79 -1.56 10.66 1.60
C TYR A 79 -0.92 9.68 2.57
N SER A 80 -1.73 8.78 3.10
CA SER A 80 -1.24 7.67 3.90
C SER A 80 -1.61 6.38 3.19
N TYR A 81 -0.74 5.39 3.28
CA TYR A 81 -0.94 4.11 2.62
C TYR A 81 -0.69 2.96 3.59
N ARG A 82 -1.36 1.87 3.36
CA ARG A 82 -1.08 0.59 4.01
C ARG A 82 -1.49 -0.52 3.06
N VAL A 83 -0.94 -1.71 3.28
CA VAL A 83 -1.17 -2.85 2.41
C VAL A 83 -1.58 -4.05 3.24
N HIS A 84 -2.55 -4.81 2.78
CA HIS A 84 -2.94 -6.08 3.38
C HIS A 84 -2.61 -7.19 2.41
N ALA A 85 -2.18 -8.33 2.92
CA ALA A 85 -2.18 -9.56 2.12
C ALA A 85 -3.57 -10.19 2.27
N TRP A 86 -3.97 -11.01 1.33
CA TRP A 86 -5.26 -11.69 1.45
C TRP A 86 -5.18 -13.11 0.90
N ASN A 87 -6.05 -13.95 1.36
CA ASN A 87 -6.24 -15.29 0.81
C ASN A 87 -7.72 -15.65 0.95
N ALA A 88 -8.06 -16.91 0.72
CA ALA A 88 -9.47 -17.33 0.76
C ALA A 88 -10.08 -17.17 2.15
N SER A 89 -9.26 -17.09 3.20
CA SER A 89 -9.76 -16.92 4.56
C SER A 89 -9.98 -15.45 4.93
N GLY A 90 -9.43 -14.53 4.17
CA GLY A 90 -9.62 -13.10 4.44
C GLY A 90 -8.34 -12.32 4.32
N ASP A 91 -8.38 -11.12 4.86
CA ASP A 91 -7.25 -10.19 4.80
C ASP A 91 -6.37 -10.31 6.03
N SER A 92 -5.08 -10.11 5.85
CA SER A 92 -4.16 -10.01 6.96
C SER A 92 -4.37 -8.71 7.73
N SER A 93 -3.71 -8.56 8.85
CA SER A 93 -3.52 -7.25 9.45
C SER A 93 -2.77 -6.38 8.46
N PRO A 94 -2.88 -5.07 8.57
CA PRO A 94 -2.20 -4.20 7.61
C PRO A 94 -0.70 -4.13 7.89
N SER A 95 0.03 -3.72 6.86
CA SER A 95 1.42 -3.36 7.00
C SER A 95 1.56 -2.11 7.88
N ASN A 96 2.77 -1.66 8.06
CA ASN A 96 3.00 -0.33 8.63
C ASN A 96 2.33 0.72 7.74
N VAL A 97 1.94 1.82 8.34
CA VAL A 97 1.36 2.95 7.61
C VAL A 97 2.49 3.90 7.22
N VAL A 98 2.50 4.37 6.00
CA VAL A 98 3.46 5.36 5.55
C VAL A 98 2.72 6.60 5.07
N GLU A 99 3.34 7.74 5.25
CA GLU A 99 2.81 9.01 4.76
C GLU A 99 3.72 9.55 3.70
N VAL A 100 3.15 10.19 2.70
CA VAL A 100 3.94 10.80 1.65
C VAL A 100 3.24 12.07 1.23
N THR A 101 4.02 13.09 0.91
CA THR A 101 3.48 14.36 0.41
C THR A 101 3.89 14.47 -1.05
N THR A 102 2.92 14.65 -1.92
CA THR A 102 3.23 14.80 -3.34
C THR A 102 3.75 16.21 -3.59
N PRO A 103 4.70 16.36 -4.50
CA PRO A 103 5.17 17.69 -4.85
C PRO A 103 4.14 18.42 -5.70
N ARG A 104 4.42 19.65 -5.98
CA ARG A 104 3.52 20.41 -6.83
C ARG A 104 3.50 19.85 -8.23
N ALA A 105 2.47 20.22 -8.96
CA ALA A 105 2.30 19.75 -10.30
C ALA A 105 3.44 20.19 -11.18
N GLY A 106 3.63 19.47 -12.25
CA GLY A 106 4.66 19.82 -13.21
C GLY A 106 5.99 19.23 -12.89
N THR A 107 6.13 18.70 -11.74
CA THR A 107 7.28 17.97 -11.37
C THR A 107 8.54 18.62 -11.69
N GLU A 108 8.59 19.86 -11.96
CA GLU A 108 9.71 20.39 -12.23
C GLU A 108 10.49 20.53 -11.13
N PRO A 109 11.61 20.25 -11.18
CA PRO A 109 12.45 20.41 -10.10
C PRO A 109 12.39 21.84 -9.79
N PRO A 110 12.36 22.15 -8.69
CA PRO A 110 12.33 23.45 -8.31
C PRO A 110 13.54 24.10 -8.76
N ALA A 111 13.58 24.74 -9.48
CA ALA A 111 14.80 25.09 -9.90
C ALA A 111 15.40 26.18 -9.20
N ASP A 112 15.13 25.42 -9.28
CA ASP A 112 15.48 26.05 -9.20
C ASP A 112 15.59 26.96 -9.12
N LYS A 113 15.71 27.06 -9.23
CA LYS A 113 15.85 27.75 -9.27
C LYS A 113 15.64 28.61 -9.15
N ASP A 114 15.83 28.70 -9.16
CA ASP A 114 15.73 29.37 -9.20
C ASP A 114 15.70 29.79 -9.02
#